data_26e7a568a0a65d9bb22f178765d60b22
#
_entry.id   26e7a568a0a65d9bb22f178765d60b22
#
_cell.length_a   1.000
_cell.length_b   1.000
_cell.length_c   1.000
_cell.angle_alpha   90.00
_cell.angle_beta   90.00
_cell.angle_gamma   90.00
#
_symmetry.space_group_name_H-M   'P 1'
#
loop_
_entity.id
_entity.type
_entity.pdbx_description
1 polymer ?
#
loop_
_entity_poly.entity_id
_entity_poly.type
_entity_poly.pdbx_seq_one_letter_code
_entity_poly.pdbx_strand_id
1 'polypeptide(L)'
;MLKKTIIISYILLIFNFNSFADESQKSLRVGLLAPFSGEYKEMGQSIMLSLQLALREINDDKIKIFPRDSGFNNPEKLIQSVESLKEEDVKIVIGPISHKDFESLSSYKDMIFISPSNIDPKVQNNILSVGVSLESQIKSIEEFIKINKRKKTIIIYPKNKYTSLIDSKINNIDIVNKKIYRYSSDPKILTADIEKITNYKQRKRNLISRVKILEEKDDEASKLELKRLEQKYTIGKVNFDSVIIIDFGNSLK
;
A
#
# COMPACT_ATOMS: atom_id res chain seq x y z
N MET A 1 -12.24 -79.20 -14.51
CA MET A 1 -11.68 -77.95 -15.07
C MET A 1 -12.57 -76.70 -14.74
N LEU A 2 -13.85 -76.75 -14.80
CA LEU A 2 -14.74 -75.59 -14.56
C LEU A 2 -14.58 -74.88 -13.21
N LYS A 3 -14.38 -75.65 -12.09
CA LYS A 3 -14.17 -75.04 -10.76
C LYS A 3 -12.89 -74.21 -10.59
N LYS A 4 -11.79 -74.58 -11.28
CA LYS A 4 -10.53 -73.82 -11.23
C LYS A 4 -10.64 -72.52 -12.04
N THR A 5 -11.37 -72.51 -13.13
CA THR A 5 -11.60 -71.31 -13.97
C THR A 5 -12.46 -70.27 -13.25
N ILE A 6 -13.46 -70.70 -12.47
CA ILE A 6 -14.34 -69.83 -11.68
C ILE A 6 -13.54 -69.16 -10.54
N ILE A 7 -12.62 -69.86 -9.86
CA ILE A 7 -11.80 -69.33 -8.79
C ILE A 7 -10.82 -68.28 -9.33
N ILE A 8 -10.19 -68.52 -10.48
CA ILE A 8 -9.27 -67.59 -11.12
C ILE A 8 -10.01 -66.31 -11.58
N SER A 9 -11.24 -66.46 -12.10
CA SER A 9 -12.07 -65.32 -12.47
C SER A 9 -12.48 -64.46 -11.28
N TYR A 10 -12.75 -65.07 -10.11
CA TYR A 10 -13.08 -64.34 -8.88
C TYR A 10 -11.87 -63.62 -8.27
N ILE A 11 -10.69 -64.20 -8.35
CA ILE A 11 -9.46 -63.56 -7.91
C ILE A 11 -9.10 -62.37 -8.81
N LEU A 12 -9.29 -62.44 -10.12
CA LEU A 12 -9.09 -61.34 -11.06
C LEU A 12 -10.11 -60.19 -10.84
N LEU A 13 -11.34 -60.47 -10.43
CA LEU A 13 -12.33 -59.47 -10.08
C LEU A 13 -11.97 -58.70 -8.79
N ILE A 14 -11.37 -59.35 -7.80
CA ILE A 14 -10.96 -58.74 -6.52
C ILE A 14 -9.76 -57.80 -6.75
N PHE A 15 -8.87 -58.10 -7.68
CA PHE A 15 -7.71 -57.22 -8.00
C PHE A 15 -8.08 -55.93 -8.71
N ASN A 16 -9.25 -55.83 -9.37
CA ASN A 16 -9.65 -54.64 -10.06
C ASN A 16 -10.34 -53.58 -9.15
N PHE A 17 -10.65 -53.89 -7.89
CA PHE A 17 -11.27 -52.94 -6.96
C PHE A 17 -10.28 -52.05 -6.18
N ASN A 18 -8.99 -52.25 -6.32
CA ASN A 18 -7.98 -51.50 -5.57
C ASN A 18 -7.31 -50.36 -6.40
N SER A 19 -7.82 -49.96 -7.55
CA SER A 19 -7.22 -48.91 -8.37
C SER A 19 -8.04 -47.60 -8.44
N PHE A 20 -8.94 -47.37 -7.49
CA PHE A 20 -9.30 -45.98 -7.16
C PHE A 20 -8.34 -45.55 -6.05
N ALA A 21 -7.10 -45.31 -6.39
CA ALA A 21 -6.29 -44.36 -5.66
C ALA A 21 -7.05 -43.05 -5.79
N ASP A 22 -7.83 -42.73 -4.77
CA ASP A 22 -8.28 -41.40 -4.52
C ASP A 22 -7.00 -40.54 -4.47
N GLU A 23 -6.66 -39.90 -5.59
CA GLU A 23 -5.76 -38.78 -5.57
C GLU A 23 -6.47 -37.77 -4.65
N SER A 24 -6.22 -37.90 -3.35
CA SER A 24 -6.64 -36.92 -2.38
C SER A 24 -6.05 -35.62 -2.84
N GLN A 25 -6.84 -34.85 -3.58
CA GLN A 25 -6.40 -33.58 -4.16
C GLN A 25 -5.94 -32.71 -2.99
N LYS A 26 -4.61 -32.64 -2.86
CA LYS A 26 -3.92 -32.00 -1.75
C LYS A 26 -4.40 -30.55 -1.68
N SER A 27 -5.23 -30.24 -0.69
CA SER A 27 -5.75 -28.88 -0.53
C SER A 27 -4.59 -27.93 -0.21
N LEU A 28 -4.58 -26.76 -0.84
CA LEU A 28 -3.65 -25.70 -0.53
C LEU A 28 -4.05 -25.08 0.82
N ARG A 29 -3.23 -25.27 1.83
CA ARG A 29 -3.43 -24.78 3.20
C ARG A 29 -2.71 -23.44 3.34
N VAL A 30 -3.45 -22.36 3.56
CA VAL A 30 -2.91 -20.98 3.67
C VAL A 30 -3.26 -20.44 5.05
N GLY A 31 -2.26 -20.02 5.80
CA GLY A 31 -2.44 -19.32 7.07
C GLY A 31 -2.79 -17.85 6.86
N LEU A 32 -3.57 -17.29 7.76
CA LEU A 32 -3.77 -15.85 7.86
C LEU A 32 -3.39 -15.39 9.26
N LEU A 33 -2.30 -14.62 9.38
CA LEU A 33 -1.88 -13.95 10.59
C LEU A 33 -2.33 -12.48 10.56
N ALA A 34 -3.42 -12.18 11.26
CA ALA A 34 -3.99 -10.84 11.33
C ALA A 34 -4.37 -10.49 12.78
N PRO A 35 -4.43 -9.20 13.17
CA PRO A 35 -4.83 -8.82 14.51
C PRO A 35 -6.34 -9.00 14.67
N PHE A 36 -6.76 -10.14 15.24
CA PHE A 36 -8.18 -10.41 15.54
C PHE A 36 -8.60 -9.98 16.94
N SER A 37 -7.66 -9.45 17.73
CA SER A 37 -7.91 -8.88 19.06
C SER A 37 -7.21 -7.52 19.24
N GLY A 38 -7.58 -6.79 20.31
CA GLY A 38 -6.98 -5.51 20.65
C GLY A 38 -7.40 -4.35 19.75
N GLU A 39 -6.58 -3.29 19.73
CA GLU A 39 -6.84 -2.02 19.05
C GLU A 39 -7.04 -2.15 17.54
N TYR A 40 -6.35 -3.11 16.92
CA TYR A 40 -6.37 -3.31 15.45
C TYR A 40 -7.32 -4.41 14.98
N LYS A 41 -8.26 -4.85 15.83
CA LYS A 41 -9.23 -5.91 15.51
C LYS A 41 -10.02 -5.64 14.23
N GLU A 42 -10.47 -4.43 14.01
CA GLU A 42 -11.23 -4.05 12.81
C GLU A 42 -10.41 -4.22 11.52
N MET A 43 -9.10 -3.93 11.59
CA MET A 43 -8.18 -4.17 10.48
C MET A 43 -8.08 -5.66 10.15
N GLY A 44 -7.92 -6.51 11.18
CA GLY A 44 -7.88 -7.96 11.00
C GLY A 44 -9.17 -8.51 10.38
N GLN A 45 -10.32 -8.04 10.83
CA GLN A 45 -11.62 -8.40 10.27
C GLN A 45 -11.75 -7.95 8.81
N SER A 46 -11.32 -6.74 8.46
CA SER A 46 -11.34 -6.23 7.10
C SER A 46 -10.46 -7.07 6.15
N ILE A 47 -9.29 -7.50 6.61
CA ILE A 47 -8.42 -8.37 5.82
C ILE A 47 -9.05 -9.75 5.62
N MET A 48 -9.64 -10.32 6.66
CA MET A 48 -10.36 -11.60 6.56
C MET A 48 -11.50 -11.51 5.55
N LEU A 49 -12.29 -10.44 5.60
CA LEU A 49 -13.38 -10.22 4.64
C LEU A 49 -12.85 -10.08 3.20
N SER A 50 -11.78 -9.31 3.00
CA SER A 50 -11.15 -9.16 1.69
C SER A 50 -10.65 -10.49 1.14
N LEU A 51 -10.06 -11.33 1.99
CA LEU A 51 -9.60 -12.67 1.60
C LEU A 51 -10.78 -13.59 1.24
N GLN A 52 -11.88 -13.54 2.00
CA GLN A 52 -13.10 -14.30 1.67
C GLN A 52 -13.71 -13.88 0.33
N LEU A 53 -13.69 -12.58 0.01
CA LEU A 53 -14.15 -12.07 -1.28
C LEU A 53 -13.27 -12.58 -2.42
N ALA A 54 -11.94 -12.52 -2.25
CA ALA A 54 -10.98 -13.04 -3.22
C ALA A 54 -11.17 -14.55 -3.46
N LEU A 55 -11.35 -15.35 -2.40
CA LEU A 55 -11.59 -16.78 -2.52
C LEU A 55 -12.89 -17.09 -3.27
N ARG A 56 -13.95 -16.30 -3.05
CA ARG A 56 -15.19 -16.42 -3.79
C ARG A 56 -15.00 -16.13 -5.28
N GLU A 57 -14.17 -15.16 -5.62
CA GLU A 57 -13.86 -14.83 -7.02
C GLU A 57 -12.99 -15.91 -7.68
N ILE A 58 -12.01 -16.46 -6.96
CA ILE A 58 -11.16 -17.57 -7.43
C ILE A 58 -12.00 -18.85 -7.62
N ASN A 59 -13.01 -19.08 -6.77
CA ASN A 59 -13.92 -20.23 -6.82
C ASN A 59 -13.21 -21.59 -6.89
N ASP A 60 -12.18 -21.78 -6.03
CA ASP A 60 -11.44 -23.03 -5.90
C ASP A 60 -11.56 -23.60 -4.48
N ASP A 61 -12.32 -24.67 -4.33
CA ASP A 61 -12.58 -25.36 -3.07
C ASP A 61 -11.32 -26.03 -2.45
N LYS A 62 -10.24 -26.13 -3.21
CA LYS A 62 -8.96 -26.70 -2.74
C LYS A 62 -8.19 -25.74 -1.86
N ILE A 63 -8.50 -24.43 -1.87
CA ILE A 63 -7.85 -23.43 -1.03
C ILE A 63 -8.54 -23.37 0.33
N LYS A 64 -7.81 -23.67 1.40
CA LYS A 64 -8.30 -23.62 2.78
C LYS A 64 -7.55 -22.58 3.60
N ILE A 65 -8.27 -21.64 4.21
CA ILE A 65 -7.69 -20.59 5.04
C ILE A 65 -7.75 -20.96 6.50
N PHE A 66 -6.62 -20.77 7.19
CA PHE A 66 -6.43 -21.00 8.62
C PHE A 66 -6.14 -19.67 9.32
N PRO A 67 -7.16 -18.95 9.83
CA PRO A 67 -6.95 -17.68 10.50
C PRO A 67 -6.39 -17.90 11.92
N ARG A 68 -5.42 -17.06 12.30
CA ARG A 68 -4.83 -16.98 13.64
C ARG A 68 -4.58 -15.52 14.01
N ASP A 69 -4.74 -15.22 15.28
CA ASP A 69 -4.54 -13.87 15.79
C ASP A 69 -3.05 -13.56 15.98
N SER A 70 -2.53 -12.60 15.23
CA SER A 70 -1.13 -12.18 15.34
C SER A 70 -0.83 -11.38 16.62
N GLY A 71 -1.84 -10.86 17.31
CA GLY A 71 -1.69 -10.04 18.51
C GLY A 71 -1.08 -8.66 18.28
N PHE A 72 -0.76 -8.26 17.08
CA PHE A 72 -0.14 -7.01 16.61
C PHE A 72 0.94 -6.45 17.57
N ASN A 73 2.21 -6.59 17.22
CA ASN A 73 3.37 -6.27 18.07
C ASN A 73 3.40 -7.06 19.42
N ASN A 74 2.85 -8.26 19.43
CA ASN A 74 2.92 -9.20 20.55
C ASN A 74 3.65 -10.49 20.09
N PRO A 75 4.99 -10.60 20.31
CA PRO A 75 5.77 -11.71 19.83
C PRO A 75 5.35 -13.09 20.38
N GLU A 76 4.93 -13.14 21.64
CA GLU A 76 4.52 -14.40 22.28
C GLU A 76 3.26 -14.96 21.60
N LYS A 77 2.25 -14.12 21.43
CA LYS A 77 1.01 -14.52 20.75
C LYS A 77 1.23 -14.86 19.28
N LEU A 78 2.11 -14.10 18.61
CA LEU A 78 2.51 -14.38 17.24
C LEU A 78 3.11 -15.78 17.10
N ILE A 79 4.09 -16.12 17.95
CA ILE A 79 4.76 -17.42 17.92
C ILE A 79 3.77 -18.55 18.20
N GLN A 80 2.89 -18.43 19.21
CA GLN A 80 1.84 -19.41 19.47
C GLN A 80 0.96 -19.64 18.24
N SER A 81 0.59 -18.56 17.55
CA SER A 81 -0.23 -18.64 16.34
C SER A 81 0.50 -19.31 15.19
N VAL A 82 1.79 -19.06 15.02
CA VAL A 82 2.61 -19.70 13.97
C VAL A 82 2.80 -21.19 14.26
N GLU A 83 3.09 -21.57 15.50
CA GLU A 83 3.19 -23.01 15.87
C GLU A 83 1.86 -23.73 15.60
N SER A 84 0.72 -23.12 15.96
CA SER A 84 -0.59 -23.69 15.64
C SER A 84 -0.84 -23.83 14.14
N LEU A 85 -0.34 -22.93 13.29
CA LEU A 85 -0.40 -23.08 11.83
C LEU A 85 0.50 -24.19 11.33
N LYS A 86 1.66 -24.37 11.94
CA LYS A 86 2.62 -25.43 11.62
C LYS A 86 2.06 -26.82 11.93
N GLU A 87 1.35 -26.98 13.06
CA GLU A 87 0.64 -28.21 13.42
C GLU A 87 -0.42 -28.61 12.39
N GLU A 88 -1.02 -27.59 11.71
CA GLU A 88 -1.97 -27.77 10.62
C GLU A 88 -1.30 -28.00 9.25
N ASP A 89 0.00 -28.24 9.18
CA ASP A 89 0.81 -28.39 7.95
C ASP A 89 0.67 -27.20 6.97
N VAL A 90 0.50 -26.00 7.51
CA VAL A 90 0.47 -24.76 6.73
C VAL A 90 1.89 -24.35 6.38
N LYS A 91 2.17 -24.13 5.09
CA LYS A 91 3.50 -23.68 4.60
C LYS A 91 3.49 -22.25 4.07
N ILE A 92 2.35 -21.73 3.69
CA ILE A 92 2.19 -20.37 3.17
C ILE A 92 1.31 -19.58 4.12
N VAL A 93 1.78 -18.42 4.54
CA VAL A 93 1.09 -17.58 5.52
C VAL A 93 0.99 -16.15 5.00
N ILE A 94 -0.22 -15.62 4.94
CA ILE A 94 -0.48 -14.20 4.66
C ILE A 94 -0.39 -13.45 6.00
N GLY A 95 0.48 -12.44 6.06
CA GLY A 95 0.80 -11.72 7.29
C GLY A 95 2.10 -12.19 7.96
N PRO A 96 2.39 -11.64 9.15
CA PRO A 96 1.65 -10.63 9.89
C PRO A 96 1.64 -9.26 9.19
N ILE A 97 0.81 -8.32 9.70
CA ILE A 97 0.68 -6.98 9.10
C ILE A 97 1.81 -6.06 9.56
N SER A 98 2.20 -6.18 10.83
CA SER A 98 3.28 -5.37 11.39
C SER A 98 4.63 -5.83 10.85
N HIS A 99 5.39 -4.92 10.23
CA HIS A 99 6.74 -5.23 9.74
C HIS A 99 7.71 -5.66 10.85
N LYS A 100 7.48 -5.23 12.09
CA LYS A 100 8.31 -5.61 13.26
C LYS A 100 8.13 -7.07 13.65
N ASP A 101 6.96 -7.62 13.41
CA ASP A 101 6.64 -9.01 13.78
C ASP A 101 7.46 -10.02 12.95
N PHE A 102 7.94 -9.62 11.77
CA PHE A 102 8.75 -10.50 10.91
C PHE A 102 10.13 -10.83 11.47
N GLU A 103 10.67 -10.03 12.37
CA GLU A 103 11.97 -10.31 13.03
C GLU A 103 11.90 -11.65 13.78
N SER A 104 10.76 -11.96 14.40
CA SER A 104 10.53 -13.19 15.16
C SER A 104 10.29 -14.43 14.28
N LEU A 105 10.06 -14.23 12.97
CA LEU A 105 9.69 -15.31 12.05
C LEU A 105 10.84 -15.85 11.22
N SER A 106 12.04 -15.30 11.38
CA SER A 106 13.24 -15.69 10.64
C SER A 106 13.67 -17.15 10.84
N SER A 107 13.32 -17.74 11.98
CA SER A 107 13.63 -19.14 12.32
C SER A 107 12.75 -20.16 11.60
N TYR A 108 11.59 -19.77 11.10
CA TYR A 108 10.62 -20.66 10.44
C TYR A 108 10.94 -20.85 8.95
N LYS A 109 12.09 -21.43 8.63
CA LYS A 109 12.61 -21.56 7.25
C LYS A 109 11.77 -22.47 6.34
N ASP A 110 10.94 -23.30 6.90
CA ASP A 110 10.02 -24.22 6.23
C ASP A 110 8.65 -23.60 5.91
N MET A 111 8.45 -22.35 6.28
CA MET A 111 7.24 -21.56 6.00
C MET A 111 7.58 -20.30 5.21
N ILE A 112 6.68 -19.89 4.31
CA ILE A 112 6.78 -18.66 3.54
C ILE A 112 5.75 -17.66 4.09
N PHE A 113 6.20 -16.48 4.48
CA PHE A 113 5.35 -15.40 4.96
C PHE A 113 5.18 -14.33 3.90
N ILE A 114 3.94 -14.03 3.55
CA ILE A 114 3.59 -12.97 2.59
C ILE A 114 3.24 -11.72 3.38
N SER A 115 4.13 -10.73 3.37
CA SER A 115 3.94 -9.47 4.08
C SER A 115 3.08 -8.50 3.26
N PRO A 116 1.87 -8.13 3.72
CA PRO A 116 1.08 -7.05 3.12
C PRO A 116 1.52 -5.66 3.59
N SER A 117 2.55 -5.56 4.41
CA SER A 117 3.06 -4.30 4.93
C SER A 117 3.58 -3.39 3.81
N ASN A 118 3.32 -2.09 3.94
CA ASN A 118 3.90 -1.06 3.09
C ASN A 118 5.33 -0.64 3.54
N ILE A 119 5.80 -1.18 4.65
CA ILE A 119 7.17 -1.05 5.13
C ILE A 119 7.86 -2.37 4.83
N ASP A 120 8.93 -2.31 4.04
CA ASP A 120 9.71 -3.48 3.69
C ASP A 120 10.36 -4.07 4.96
N PRO A 121 10.00 -5.28 5.38
CA PRO A 121 10.72 -5.94 6.45
C PRO A 121 12.13 -6.23 5.94
N LYS A 122 13.15 -6.07 6.78
CA LYS A 122 14.53 -6.44 6.44
C LYS A 122 14.52 -7.85 5.88
N VAL A 123 14.91 -7.98 4.62
CA VAL A 123 14.72 -9.15 3.79
C VAL A 123 15.29 -10.40 4.45
N GLN A 124 14.44 -11.42 4.58
CA GLN A 124 14.81 -12.79 4.92
C GLN A 124 14.29 -13.71 3.82
N ASN A 125 14.97 -14.80 3.58
CA ASN A 125 14.68 -15.68 2.44
C ASN A 125 13.27 -16.30 2.45
N ASN A 126 12.60 -16.30 3.59
CA ASN A 126 11.25 -16.85 3.77
C ASN A 126 10.15 -15.78 3.87
N ILE A 127 10.46 -14.48 3.59
CA ILE A 127 9.50 -13.38 3.62
C ILE A 127 9.38 -12.77 2.24
N LEU A 128 8.16 -12.78 1.70
CA LEU A 128 7.80 -12.14 0.44
C LEU A 128 7.01 -10.87 0.71
N SER A 129 7.57 -9.70 0.43
CA SER A 129 6.88 -8.42 0.56
C SER A 129 6.01 -8.16 -0.67
N VAL A 130 4.70 -7.98 -0.47
CA VAL A 130 3.72 -7.66 -1.53
C VAL A 130 3.04 -6.31 -1.29
N GLY A 131 3.32 -5.66 -0.18
CA GLY A 131 2.79 -4.33 0.13
C GLY A 131 3.35 -3.26 -0.80
N VAL A 132 2.53 -2.25 -1.08
CA VAL A 132 2.97 -1.09 -1.87
C VAL A 132 3.86 -0.20 -0.99
N SER A 133 5.17 -0.34 -1.12
CA SER A 133 6.13 0.44 -0.34
C SER A 133 6.16 1.91 -0.74
N LEU A 134 6.60 2.79 0.16
CA LEU A 134 6.83 4.20 -0.16
C LEU A 134 7.80 4.36 -1.35
N GLU A 135 8.79 3.49 -1.44
CA GLU A 135 9.77 3.51 -2.53
C GLU A 135 9.12 3.20 -3.89
N SER A 136 8.25 2.17 -3.97
CA SER A 136 7.54 1.84 -5.20
C SER A 136 6.57 2.94 -5.62
N GLN A 137 5.87 3.57 -4.66
CA GLN A 137 5.01 4.72 -4.92
C GLN A 137 5.82 5.90 -5.48
N ILE A 138 6.95 6.21 -4.87
CA ILE A 138 7.84 7.29 -5.30
C ILE A 138 8.36 7.02 -6.72
N LYS A 139 8.79 5.79 -7.04
CA LYS A 139 9.22 5.41 -8.40
C LYS A 139 8.11 5.63 -9.44
N SER A 140 6.90 5.20 -9.14
CA SER A 140 5.77 5.41 -10.06
C SER A 140 5.47 6.90 -10.28
N ILE A 141 5.59 7.73 -9.22
CA ILE A 141 5.44 9.19 -9.33
C ILE A 141 6.60 9.79 -10.16
N GLU A 142 7.81 9.33 -9.96
CA GLU A 142 8.98 9.75 -10.74
C GLU A 142 8.79 9.47 -12.24
N GLU A 143 8.34 8.27 -12.60
CA GLU A 143 8.01 7.91 -13.99
C GLU A 143 6.90 8.79 -14.56
N PHE A 144 5.83 9.04 -13.78
CA PHE A 144 4.75 9.92 -14.18
C PHE A 144 5.25 11.35 -14.47
N ILE A 145 6.13 11.90 -13.63
CA ILE A 145 6.73 13.23 -13.81
C ILE A 145 7.58 13.26 -15.08
N LYS A 146 8.39 12.22 -15.34
CA LYS A 146 9.23 12.10 -16.53
C LYS A 146 8.39 12.01 -17.82
N ILE A 147 7.39 11.13 -17.84
CA ILE A 147 6.50 10.94 -18.99
C ILE A 147 5.76 12.25 -19.31
N ASN A 148 5.29 12.97 -18.29
CA ASN A 148 4.59 14.25 -18.46
C ASN A 148 5.53 15.45 -18.64
N LYS A 149 6.85 15.21 -18.77
CA LYS A 149 7.88 16.22 -19.02
C LYS A 149 7.84 17.40 -18.03
N ARG A 150 7.54 17.12 -16.75
CA ARG A 150 7.55 18.13 -15.70
C ARG A 150 8.98 18.53 -15.36
N LYS A 151 9.23 19.85 -15.28
CA LYS A 151 10.60 20.39 -15.18
C LYS A 151 10.96 20.92 -13.80
N LYS A 152 9.97 21.26 -12.98
CA LYS A 152 10.16 21.87 -11.66
C LYS A 152 9.17 21.26 -10.67
N THR A 153 9.64 20.36 -9.84
CA THR A 153 8.82 19.66 -8.86
C THR A 153 9.07 20.15 -7.44
N ILE A 154 8.01 20.40 -6.71
CA ILE A 154 8.04 20.64 -5.28
C ILE A 154 7.63 19.35 -4.57
N ILE A 155 8.38 18.93 -3.56
CA ILE A 155 8.06 17.81 -2.69
C ILE A 155 7.79 18.35 -1.30
N ILE A 156 6.61 18.08 -0.75
CA ILE A 156 6.12 18.63 0.52
C ILE A 156 5.74 17.48 1.45
N TYR A 157 6.25 17.48 2.68
CA TYR A 157 5.89 16.52 3.73
C TYR A 157 6.05 17.10 5.13
N PRO A 158 5.34 16.55 6.15
CA PRO A 158 5.38 17.08 7.50
C PRO A 158 6.69 16.74 8.23
N LYS A 159 7.09 17.63 9.14
CA LYS A 159 8.12 17.34 10.14
C LYS A 159 7.53 16.49 11.26
N ASN A 160 7.74 15.18 11.20
CA ASN A 160 7.25 14.23 12.21
C ASN A 160 8.20 13.04 12.35
N LYS A 161 7.80 12.00 13.07
CA LYS A 161 8.59 10.77 13.27
C LYS A 161 8.97 10.02 11.99
N TYR A 162 8.30 10.29 10.87
CA TYR A 162 8.58 9.67 9.57
C TYR A 162 9.51 10.49 8.68
N THR A 163 9.91 11.69 9.10
CA THR A 163 10.75 12.60 8.29
C THR A 163 12.02 11.93 7.78
N SER A 164 12.75 11.23 8.65
CA SER A 164 14.01 10.56 8.27
C SER A 164 13.80 9.42 7.27
N LEU A 165 12.69 8.67 7.42
CA LEU A 165 12.31 7.62 6.47
C LEU A 165 12.01 8.22 5.09
N ILE A 166 11.22 9.29 5.04
CA ILE A 166 10.88 9.99 3.79
C ILE A 166 12.14 10.56 3.16
N ASP A 167 12.98 11.24 3.94
CA ASP A 167 14.26 11.81 3.47
C ASP A 167 15.14 10.77 2.78
N SER A 168 15.31 9.60 3.39
CA SER A 168 16.13 8.52 2.84
C SER A 168 15.64 8.03 1.49
N LYS A 169 14.33 8.06 1.24
CA LYS A 169 13.73 7.62 -0.02
C LYS A 169 13.72 8.73 -1.09
N ILE A 170 13.45 9.98 -0.69
CA ILE A 170 13.39 11.13 -1.60
C ILE A 170 14.76 11.55 -2.12
N ASN A 171 15.83 11.40 -1.33
CA ASN A 171 17.17 11.78 -1.75
C ASN A 171 17.61 11.04 -3.03
N ASN A 172 17.16 9.80 -3.21
CA ASN A 172 17.51 8.95 -4.34
C ASN A 172 16.61 9.13 -5.58
N ILE A 173 15.62 10.05 -5.54
CA ILE A 173 14.74 10.29 -6.68
C ILE A 173 15.47 11.08 -7.75
N ASP A 174 15.41 10.60 -9.00
CA ASP A 174 15.95 11.28 -10.18
C ASP A 174 14.89 12.21 -10.80
N ILE A 175 14.58 13.30 -10.08
CA ILE A 175 13.71 14.39 -10.56
C ILE A 175 14.56 15.65 -10.73
N VAL A 176 14.60 16.15 -11.95
CA VAL A 176 15.31 17.39 -12.29
C VAL A 176 14.68 18.58 -11.58
N ASN A 177 15.49 19.46 -10.98
CA ASN A 177 15.05 20.69 -10.30
C ASN A 177 14.00 20.44 -9.19
N LYS A 178 14.17 19.39 -8.38
CA LYS A 178 13.33 19.15 -7.20
C LYS A 178 13.67 20.13 -6.07
N LYS A 179 12.63 20.65 -5.39
CA LYS A 179 12.75 21.42 -4.15
C LYS A 179 11.97 20.72 -3.06
N ILE A 180 12.57 20.53 -1.91
CA ILE A 180 11.99 19.84 -0.76
C ILE A 180 11.60 20.85 0.31
N TYR A 181 10.35 20.77 0.77
CA TYR A 181 9.83 21.55 1.87
C TYR A 181 9.25 20.65 2.95
N ARG A 182 9.76 20.81 4.16
CA ARG A 182 9.27 20.11 5.36
C ARG A 182 8.43 21.08 6.16
N TYR A 183 7.12 20.87 6.20
CA TYR A 183 6.22 21.78 6.88
C TYR A 183 5.94 21.38 8.33
N SER A 184 5.49 22.37 9.11
CA SER A 184 4.99 22.15 10.47
C SER A 184 3.52 21.71 10.42
N SER A 185 3.12 20.85 11.34
CA SER A 185 1.69 20.46 11.50
C SER A 185 0.83 21.60 12.08
N ASP A 186 1.42 22.73 12.52
CA ASP A 186 0.68 23.91 12.91
C ASP A 186 0.05 24.59 11.67
N PRO A 187 -1.28 24.70 11.59
CA PRO A 187 -1.96 25.26 10.39
C PRO A 187 -1.55 26.70 10.06
N LYS A 188 -1.20 27.52 11.05
CA LYS A 188 -0.75 28.90 10.83
C LYS A 188 0.61 28.95 10.15
N ILE A 189 1.54 28.12 10.62
CA ILE A 189 2.88 28.01 10.03
C ILE A 189 2.78 27.41 8.63
N LEU A 190 2.00 26.35 8.46
CA LEU A 190 1.76 25.72 7.16
C LEU A 190 1.25 26.72 6.13
N THR A 191 0.22 27.52 6.49
CA THR A 191 -0.34 28.52 5.60
C THR A 191 0.73 29.54 5.17
N ALA A 192 1.52 30.05 6.12
CA ALA A 192 2.59 31.01 5.83
C ALA A 192 3.67 30.40 4.92
N ASP A 193 4.04 29.14 5.12
CA ASP A 193 5.00 28.42 4.29
C ASP A 193 4.46 28.23 2.86
N ILE A 194 3.21 27.82 2.71
CA ILE A 194 2.58 27.66 1.39
C ILE A 194 2.47 29.00 0.65
N GLU A 195 2.10 30.09 1.34
CA GLU A 195 2.09 31.42 0.77
C GLU A 195 3.47 31.83 0.23
N LYS A 196 4.53 31.51 0.98
CA LYS A 196 5.92 31.77 0.59
C LYS A 196 6.35 30.93 -0.61
N ILE A 197 6.09 29.62 -0.59
CA ILE A 197 6.43 28.66 -1.65
C ILE A 197 5.75 29.03 -2.96
N THR A 198 4.47 29.44 -2.90
CA THR A 198 3.66 29.81 -4.07
C THR A 198 3.85 31.26 -4.48
N ASN A 199 4.60 32.05 -3.74
CA ASN A 199 4.72 33.49 -3.92
C ASN A 199 3.36 34.22 -3.91
N TYR A 200 2.44 33.75 -3.06
CA TYR A 200 1.03 34.15 -3.03
C TYR A 200 0.88 35.64 -2.82
N LYS A 201 1.58 36.27 -1.87
CA LYS A 201 1.49 37.68 -1.56
C LYS A 201 1.82 38.57 -2.76
N GLN A 202 2.86 38.23 -3.53
CA GLN A 202 3.23 38.95 -4.73
C GLN A 202 2.18 38.76 -5.84
N ARG A 203 1.72 37.53 -6.05
CA ARG A 203 0.71 37.22 -7.06
C ARG A 203 -0.65 37.89 -6.75
N LYS A 204 -0.99 38.02 -5.45
CA LYS A 204 -2.17 38.76 -5.00
C LYS A 204 -2.02 40.29 -5.26
N ARG A 205 -0.84 40.84 -4.92
CA ARG A 205 -0.55 42.28 -5.25
C ARG A 205 -0.63 42.51 -6.74
N ASN A 206 -0.11 41.66 -7.57
CA ASN A 206 -0.21 41.77 -9.02
C ASN A 206 -1.67 41.77 -9.51
N LEU A 207 -2.54 40.94 -8.90
CA LEU A 207 -3.96 40.94 -9.19
C LEU A 207 -4.59 42.31 -8.87
N ILE A 208 -4.38 42.81 -7.65
CA ILE A 208 -4.92 44.07 -7.19
C ILE A 208 -4.45 45.23 -8.12
N SER A 209 -3.17 45.28 -8.44
CA SER A 209 -2.62 46.29 -9.35
C SER A 209 -3.21 46.20 -10.76
N ARG A 210 -3.43 44.98 -11.28
CA ARG A 210 -4.03 44.77 -12.60
C ARG A 210 -5.48 45.20 -12.63
N VAL A 211 -6.26 44.84 -11.60
CA VAL A 211 -7.66 45.28 -11.45
C VAL A 211 -7.72 46.79 -11.46
N LYS A 212 -6.92 47.47 -10.64
CA LYS A 212 -6.88 48.93 -10.58
C LYS A 212 -6.59 49.58 -11.95
N ILE A 213 -5.61 49.06 -12.69
CA ILE A 213 -5.27 49.57 -14.03
C ILE A 213 -6.43 49.38 -15.02
N LEU A 214 -7.19 48.29 -14.89
CA LEU A 214 -8.31 48.01 -15.78
C LEU A 214 -9.57 48.86 -15.43
N GLU A 215 -9.78 49.17 -14.14
CA GLU A 215 -10.86 50.04 -13.67
C GLU A 215 -10.70 51.49 -14.17
N GLU A 216 -9.45 51.91 -14.38
CA GLU A 216 -9.14 53.24 -14.95
C GLU A 216 -9.42 53.34 -16.47
N LYS A 217 -9.75 52.21 -17.13
CA LYS A 217 -10.02 52.13 -18.57
C LYS A 217 -11.49 51.85 -18.83
N ASP A 218 -12.08 52.61 -19.76
CA ASP A 218 -13.52 52.52 -20.11
C ASP A 218 -13.75 51.74 -21.43
N ASP A 219 -12.84 50.85 -21.81
CA ASP A 219 -13.02 50.02 -22.99
C ASP A 219 -13.64 48.65 -22.69
N GLU A 220 -14.37 48.12 -23.66
CA GLU A 220 -15.08 46.84 -23.52
C GLU A 220 -14.13 45.64 -23.24
N ALA A 221 -12.91 45.66 -23.77
CA ALA A 221 -11.92 44.62 -23.55
C ALA A 221 -11.47 44.60 -22.07
N SER A 222 -11.26 45.80 -21.49
CA SER A 222 -10.93 45.94 -20.06
C SER A 222 -12.07 45.50 -19.16
N LYS A 223 -13.31 45.80 -19.47
CA LYS A 223 -14.50 45.33 -18.74
C LYS A 223 -14.63 43.81 -18.78
N LEU A 224 -14.37 43.19 -19.93
CA LEU A 224 -14.39 41.74 -20.05
C LEU A 224 -13.25 41.07 -19.26
N GLU A 225 -12.05 41.66 -19.23
CA GLU A 225 -10.94 41.15 -18.45
C GLU A 225 -11.21 41.27 -16.94
N LEU A 226 -11.77 42.39 -16.47
CA LEU A 226 -12.20 42.60 -15.08
C LEU A 226 -13.12 41.47 -14.63
N LYS A 227 -14.17 41.18 -15.39
CA LYS A 227 -15.10 40.09 -15.09
C LYS A 227 -14.41 38.69 -14.97
N ARG A 228 -13.36 38.46 -15.75
CA ARG A 228 -12.55 37.22 -15.65
C ARG A 228 -11.65 37.24 -14.43
N LEU A 229 -11.20 38.38 -13.95
CA LEU A 229 -10.33 38.51 -12.78
C LEU A 229 -11.10 38.46 -11.46
N GLU A 230 -12.38 38.82 -11.42
CA GLU A 230 -13.26 38.73 -10.25
C GLU A 230 -13.32 37.30 -9.67
N GLN A 231 -13.16 36.28 -10.51
CA GLN A 231 -13.17 34.87 -10.10
C GLN A 231 -11.80 34.36 -9.64
N LYS A 232 -10.75 35.21 -9.62
CA LYS A 232 -9.38 34.82 -9.30
C LYS A 232 -8.94 35.39 -7.97
N TYR A 233 -8.23 34.59 -7.21
CA TYR A 233 -7.58 35.02 -5.97
C TYR A 233 -6.19 35.61 -6.20
N THR A 234 -5.52 35.23 -7.30
CA THR A 234 -4.18 35.69 -7.67
C THR A 234 -4.00 35.64 -9.19
N ILE A 235 -3.04 36.42 -9.73
CA ILE A 235 -2.58 36.29 -11.13
C ILE A 235 -1.09 35.97 -11.20
N GLY A 236 -0.69 35.43 -12.33
CA GLY A 236 0.66 34.94 -12.58
C GLY A 236 0.82 33.46 -12.27
N LYS A 237 1.87 32.90 -12.81
CA LYS A 237 2.19 31.47 -12.65
C LYS A 237 2.99 31.25 -11.36
N VAL A 238 2.81 30.10 -10.73
CA VAL A 238 3.77 29.58 -9.75
C VAL A 238 5.07 29.18 -10.46
N ASN A 239 6.16 29.11 -9.72
CA ASN A 239 7.48 28.78 -10.30
C ASN A 239 7.77 27.25 -10.36
N PHE A 240 6.74 26.43 -10.30
CA PHE A 240 6.79 24.97 -10.42
C PHE A 240 5.61 24.49 -11.28
N ASP A 241 5.73 23.29 -11.80
CA ASP A 241 4.74 22.64 -12.67
C ASP A 241 4.23 21.31 -12.13
N SER A 242 4.76 20.87 -11.00
CA SER A 242 4.30 19.68 -10.30
C SER A 242 4.55 19.78 -8.79
N VAL A 243 3.68 19.12 -8.01
CA VAL A 243 3.78 19.03 -6.56
C VAL A 243 3.59 17.57 -6.15
N ILE A 244 4.49 17.07 -5.32
CA ILE A 244 4.35 15.78 -4.63
C ILE A 244 4.06 16.08 -3.17
N ILE A 245 2.95 15.58 -2.65
CA ILE A 245 2.58 15.69 -1.25
C ILE A 245 2.68 14.31 -0.64
N ILE A 246 3.53 14.15 0.38
CA ILE A 246 3.68 12.91 1.13
C ILE A 246 3.18 13.18 2.54
N ASP A 247 2.01 12.66 2.86
CA ASP A 247 1.41 12.79 4.19
C ASP A 247 0.64 11.52 4.55
N PHE A 248 0.23 11.40 5.81
CA PHE A 248 -0.37 10.20 6.36
C PHE A 248 -1.65 10.52 7.13
N GLY A 249 -2.70 9.73 6.89
CA GLY A 249 -3.91 9.75 7.69
C GLY A 249 -4.73 11.03 7.57
N ASN A 250 -5.15 11.57 8.71
CA ASN A 250 -6.07 12.72 8.77
C ASN A 250 -5.49 14.05 8.31
N SER A 251 -4.18 14.14 8.14
CA SER A 251 -3.50 15.36 7.67
C SER A 251 -3.77 15.68 6.20
N LEU A 252 -4.27 14.71 5.44
CA LEU A 252 -4.64 14.87 4.02
C LEU A 252 -6.10 15.34 3.82
N LYS A 253 -6.87 15.46 4.89
CA LYS A 253 -8.24 15.99 4.88
C LYS A 253 -8.22 17.51 5.08
#